data_83d29a5927e75e2a437d14094756b444
#
_entry.id   83d29a5927e75e2a437d14094756b444
#
_cell.length_a   1.000
_cell.length_b   1.000
_cell.length_c   1.000
_cell.angle_alpha   90.00
_cell.angle_beta   90.00
_cell.angle_gamma   90.00
#
_symmetry.space_group_name_H-M   'P 1'
#
loop_
_entity.id
_entity.type
_entity.pdbx_description
1 polymer ?
#
loop_
_entity_poly.entity_id
_entity_poly.type
_entity_poly.pdbx_seq_one_letter_code
_entity_poly.pdbx_strand_id
1 'polypeptide(L)'
;MERPEGRQADQLRPISFVPDIAPHATGSVLVSFGNTRVICTAMVQSGVPRWMKEQNVPGGWLTAEYSMLPYSTGGGRKPRDIARGKLDGRSSEIQRLIGRSLRAVVDLKLLEAHTAWIDCDVLQADGGTRTASITGASVACAIAFERMVAEGRLKTSPLTGHVSAVSCGVYKEEAILDLCYLEDRDASVDFNIVMTEDSQFVELQGSGEEATFSSEEMSTMLELGRKGIGEIAELQRQAVHAALGDADGDAAQRLAEHFNQP
;
A
#
# COMPACT_ATOMS: atom_id res chain seq x y z
N MET A 1 14.10 -2.51 -25.04
CA MET A 1 13.01 -3.54 -24.90
C MET A 1 11.67 -2.85 -24.97
N GLU A 2 10.64 -3.43 -25.59
CA GLU A 2 9.29 -2.88 -25.60
C GLU A 2 8.50 -3.49 -24.43
N ARG A 3 8.13 -2.65 -23.47
CA ARG A 3 7.29 -3.04 -22.33
C ARG A 3 5.81 -2.96 -22.73
N PRO A 4 4.92 -3.72 -22.06
CA PRO A 4 3.48 -3.46 -22.16
C PRO A 4 3.20 -1.98 -21.91
N GLU A 5 2.28 -1.39 -22.65
CA GLU A 5 1.91 0.04 -22.56
C GLU A 5 3.02 1.03 -23.04
N GLY A 6 4.12 0.56 -23.63
CA GLY A 6 5.18 1.42 -24.17
C GLY A 6 6.02 2.17 -23.14
N ARG A 7 5.99 1.75 -21.86
CA ARG A 7 6.75 2.39 -20.77
C ARG A 7 8.26 2.22 -20.92
N GLN A 8 9.03 3.19 -20.42
CA GLN A 8 10.47 3.06 -20.25
C GLN A 8 10.80 2.16 -19.05
N ALA A 9 12.02 1.61 -18.99
CA ALA A 9 12.45 0.72 -17.92
C ALA A 9 12.30 1.34 -16.51
N ASP A 10 12.52 2.62 -16.40
CA ASP A 10 12.50 3.40 -15.16
C ASP A 10 11.18 4.16 -14.91
N GLN A 11 10.10 3.82 -15.63
CA GLN A 11 8.84 4.53 -15.59
C GLN A 11 7.78 3.76 -14.80
N LEU A 12 7.13 4.45 -13.86
CA LEU A 12 5.95 3.96 -13.15
C LEU A 12 4.73 3.85 -14.09
N ARG A 13 3.81 2.94 -13.79
CA ARG A 13 2.44 3.02 -14.32
C ARG A 13 1.77 4.31 -13.84
N PRO A 14 0.70 4.79 -14.49
CA PRO A 14 -0.12 5.85 -13.92
C PRO A 14 -0.59 5.48 -12.50
N ILE A 15 -0.28 6.35 -11.53
CA ILE A 15 -0.67 6.16 -10.13
C ILE A 15 -1.69 7.22 -9.76
N SER A 16 -2.76 6.79 -9.08
CA SER A 16 -3.79 7.70 -8.58
C SER A 16 -4.31 7.27 -7.22
N PHE A 17 -4.80 8.26 -6.47
CA PHE A 17 -5.44 8.09 -5.16
C PHE A 17 -6.77 8.82 -5.18
N VAL A 18 -7.86 8.10 -4.90
CA VAL A 18 -9.20 8.68 -4.73
C VAL A 18 -9.59 8.56 -3.26
N PRO A 19 -9.49 9.61 -2.47
CA PRO A 19 -9.83 9.56 -1.05
C PRO A 19 -11.34 9.44 -0.83
N ASP A 20 -11.71 9.09 0.41
CA ASP A 20 -13.08 9.12 0.96
C ASP A 20 -14.08 8.18 0.28
N ILE A 21 -13.61 7.07 -0.27
CA ILE A 21 -14.48 6.08 -0.91
C ILE A 21 -15.28 5.23 0.08
N ALA A 22 -14.90 5.22 1.35
CA ALA A 22 -15.58 4.49 2.43
C ALA A 22 -15.95 5.47 3.56
N PRO A 23 -17.15 6.09 3.50
CA PRO A 23 -17.50 7.22 4.37
C PRO A 23 -17.60 6.88 5.86
N HIS A 24 -17.69 5.61 6.23
CA HIS A 24 -17.69 5.18 7.63
C HIS A 24 -16.28 4.86 8.17
N ALA A 25 -15.27 4.80 7.34
CA ALA A 25 -13.88 4.67 7.78
C ALA A 25 -13.38 6.02 8.32
N THR A 26 -12.43 5.99 9.25
CA THR A 26 -11.78 7.22 9.74
C THR A 26 -10.96 7.87 8.62
N GLY A 27 -10.34 7.06 7.76
CA GLY A 27 -9.72 7.46 6.51
C GLY A 27 -9.80 6.35 5.48
N SER A 28 -9.95 6.69 4.21
CA SER A 28 -10.03 5.69 3.14
C SER A 28 -9.51 6.24 1.81
N VAL A 29 -9.04 5.34 0.96
CA VAL A 29 -8.56 5.67 -0.37
C VAL A 29 -8.73 4.48 -1.31
N LEU A 30 -9.10 4.74 -2.56
CA LEU A 30 -8.87 3.83 -3.67
C LEU A 30 -7.51 4.20 -4.29
N VAL A 31 -6.54 3.30 -4.19
CA VAL A 31 -5.26 3.44 -4.85
C VAL A 31 -5.24 2.64 -6.14
N SER A 32 -4.68 3.22 -7.19
CA SER A 32 -4.47 2.55 -8.47
C SER A 32 -3.03 2.67 -8.93
N PHE A 33 -2.45 1.56 -9.35
CA PHE A 33 -1.16 1.46 -10.05
C PHE A 33 -1.47 0.84 -11.42
N GLY A 34 -1.70 1.67 -12.43
CA GLY A 34 -2.28 1.23 -13.69
C GLY A 34 -3.60 0.50 -13.44
N ASN A 35 -3.67 -0.77 -13.85
CA ASN A 35 -4.86 -1.62 -13.66
C ASN A 35 -4.95 -2.28 -12.27
N THR A 36 -3.91 -2.25 -11.46
CA THR A 36 -4.00 -2.73 -10.08
C THR A 36 -4.77 -1.72 -9.23
N ARG A 37 -5.87 -2.15 -8.61
CA ARG A 37 -6.77 -1.29 -7.81
C ARG A 37 -7.02 -1.92 -6.45
N VAL A 38 -6.78 -1.14 -5.39
CA VAL A 38 -6.96 -1.59 -4.00
C VAL A 38 -7.74 -0.54 -3.22
N ILE A 39 -8.80 -0.96 -2.53
CA ILE A 39 -9.41 -0.15 -1.48
C ILE A 39 -8.56 -0.31 -0.22
N CYS A 40 -8.09 0.81 0.33
CA CYS A 40 -7.40 0.84 1.61
C CYS A 40 -8.19 1.69 2.59
N THR A 41 -8.49 1.14 3.77
CA THR A 41 -9.19 1.87 4.82
C THR A 41 -8.40 1.85 6.12
N ALA A 42 -8.58 2.89 6.92
CA ALA A 42 -8.11 2.98 8.29
C ALA A 42 -9.30 3.29 9.21
N MET A 43 -9.67 2.32 10.04
CA MET A 43 -10.66 2.49 11.11
C MET A 43 -9.93 2.60 12.44
N VAL A 44 -10.07 3.74 13.11
CA VAL A 44 -9.41 3.97 14.41
C VAL A 44 -10.44 3.96 15.53
N GLN A 45 -10.29 3.02 16.44
CA GLN A 45 -11.22 2.79 17.55
C GLN A 45 -10.51 2.88 18.90
N SER A 46 -11.22 3.36 19.91
CA SER A 46 -10.72 3.34 21.30
C SER A 46 -10.57 1.91 21.81
N GLY A 47 -9.48 1.67 22.49
CA GLY A 47 -9.13 0.36 23.04
C GLY A 47 -7.91 -0.25 22.35
N VAL A 48 -7.24 -1.13 23.09
CA VAL A 48 -6.06 -1.85 22.65
C VAL A 48 -6.26 -3.36 22.83
N PRO A 49 -5.52 -4.20 22.10
CA PRO A 49 -5.56 -5.64 22.25
C PRO A 49 -5.39 -6.10 23.72
N ARG A 50 -6.01 -7.24 24.06
CA ARG A 50 -6.01 -7.77 25.42
C ARG A 50 -4.60 -7.99 25.99
N TRP A 51 -3.68 -8.49 25.17
CA TRP A 51 -2.29 -8.73 25.57
C TRP A 51 -1.56 -7.43 25.96
N MET A 52 -1.85 -6.28 25.32
CA MET A 52 -1.28 -4.99 25.72
C MET A 52 -1.76 -4.55 27.11
N LYS A 53 -3.05 -4.78 27.40
CA LYS A 53 -3.63 -4.49 28.73
C LYS A 53 -3.02 -5.37 29.79
N GLU A 54 -2.89 -6.69 29.53
CA GLU A 54 -2.32 -7.66 30.45
C GLU A 54 -0.83 -7.41 30.74
N GLN A 55 -0.09 -6.91 29.73
CA GLN A 55 1.36 -6.64 29.86
C GLN A 55 1.66 -5.16 30.18
N ASN A 56 0.63 -4.32 30.39
CA ASN A 56 0.77 -2.88 30.63
C ASN A 56 1.65 -2.17 29.56
N VAL A 57 1.49 -2.53 28.29
CA VAL A 57 2.19 -1.87 27.18
C VAL A 57 1.52 -0.53 26.90
N PRO A 58 2.25 0.60 26.98
CA PRO A 58 1.67 1.92 26.75
C PRO A 58 1.44 2.18 25.27
N GLY A 59 0.53 3.15 24.97
CA GLY A 59 0.22 3.60 23.61
C GLY A 59 -0.94 2.84 22.99
N GLY A 60 -0.99 2.83 21.67
CA GLY A 60 -1.99 2.14 20.87
C GLY A 60 -1.42 1.01 20.05
N TRP A 61 -2.23 0.48 19.15
CA TRP A 61 -1.85 -0.61 18.25
C TRP A 61 -2.24 -0.31 16.82
N LEU A 62 -1.51 -0.90 15.88
CA LEU A 62 -1.83 -0.89 14.46
C LEU A 62 -1.73 -2.32 13.92
N THR A 63 -2.79 -2.77 13.27
CA THR A 63 -2.84 -4.07 12.59
C THR A 63 -3.40 -3.91 11.18
N ALA A 64 -3.12 -4.86 10.30
CA ALA A 64 -3.58 -4.81 8.93
C ALA A 64 -4.17 -6.15 8.50
N GLU A 65 -5.18 -6.08 7.63
CA GLU A 65 -5.75 -7.19 6.89
C GLU A 65 -5.61 -6.96 5.39
N TYR A 66 -5.52 -8.03 4.63
CA TYR A 66 -5.39 -8.01 3.18
C TYR A 66 -6.22 -9.11 2.57
N SER A 67 -7.00 -8.77 1.57
CA SER A 67 -7.83 -9.72 0.85
C SER A 67 -7.85 -9.43 -0.65
N MET A 68 -7.82 -10.49 -1.45
CA MET A 68 -8.13 -10.41 -2.87
C MET A 68 -9.59 -10.76 -3.08
N LEU A 69 -10.37 -9.85 -3.65
CA LEU A 69 -11.78 -10.12 -3.92
C LEU A 69 -11.95 -11.21 -4.98
N PRO A 70 -13.06 -11.97 -4.96
CA PRO A 70 -13.23 -13.13 -5.84
C PRO A 70 -13.07 -12.87 -7.34
N TYR A 71 -13.31 -11.67 -7.77
CA TYR A 71 -13.25 -11.21 -9.17
C TYR A 71 -12.00 -10.39 -9.50
N SER A 72 -11.04 -10.30 -8.57
CA SER A 72 -9.87 -9.42 -8.72
C SER A 72 -8.86 -9.91 -9.76
N THR A 73 -8.90 -11.16 -10.19
CA THR A 73 -7.96 -11.74 -11.16
C THR A 73 -8.65 -12.17 -12.44
N GLY A 74 -7.94 -12.07 -13.57
CA GLY A 74 -8.46 -12.46 -14.89
C GLY A 74 -8.59 -13.96 -15.14
N GLY A 75 -8.01 -14.81 -14.28
CA GLY A 75 -7.96 -16.28 -14.45
C GLY A 75 -9.14 -17.05 -13.85
N GLY A 76 -10.25 -16.39 -13.54
CA GLY A 76 -11.44 -16.98 -12.92
C GLY A 76 -11.64 -16.54 -11.47
N ARG A 77 -12.72 -17.03 -10.86
CA ARG A 77 -13.10 -16.63 -9.50
C ARG A 77 -12.13 -17.16 -8.46
N LYS A 78 -11.53 -16.27 -7.68
CA LYS A 78 -10.73 -16.63 -6.48
C LYS A 78 -11.69 -16.97 -5.32
N PRO A 79 -11.55 -18.13 -4.65
CA PRO A 79 -12.34 -18.43 -3.46
C PRO A 79 -11.99 -17.43 -2.32
N ARG A 80 -12.97 -17.06 -1.50
CA ARG A 80 -12.70 -16.33 -0.26
C ARG A 80 -12.00 -17.25 0.75
N ASP A 81 -11.08 -16.71 1.52
CA ASP A 81 -10.30 -17.48 2.49
C ASP A 81 -11.19 -18.18 3.54
N ILE A 82 -12.27 -17.52 3.96
CA ILE A 82 -13.26 -18.11 4.88
C ILE A 82 -13.89 -19.40 4.34
N ALA A 83 -14.04 -19.54 3.04
CA ALA A 83 -14.57 -20.76 2.44
C ALA A 83 -13.59 -21.95 2.55
N ARG A 84 -12.32 -21.68 2.86
CA ARG A 84 -11.25 -22.67 3.10
C ARG A 84 -11.03 -22.95 4.58
N GLY A 85 -11.72 -22.23 5.47
CA GLY A 85 -11.58 -22.35 6.92
C GLY A 85 -10.26 -21.82 7.51
N LYS A 86 -9.41 -21.21 6.69
CA LYS A 86 -8.13 -20.59 7.10
C LYS A 86 -7.69 -19.52 6.10
N LEU A 87 -6.92 -18.56 6.60
CA LEU A 87 -6.24 -17.60 5.74
C LEU A 87 -5.25 -18.33 4.82
N ASP A 88 -5.16 -17.86 3.60
CA ASP A 88 -4.12 -18.22 2.66
C ASP A 88 -2.75 -17.71 3.17
N GLY A 89 -1.69 -18.49 2.95
CA GLY A 89 -0.34 -18.14 3.38
C GLY A 89 0.14 -16.81 2.80
N ARG A 90 -0.19 -16.54 1.52
CA ARG A 90 0.10 -15.27 0.86
C ARG A 90 -0.63 -14.09 1.54
N SER A 91 -1.93 -14.23 1.79
CA SER A 91 -2.72 -13.19 2.48
C SER A 91 -2.14 -12.90 3.86
N SER A 92 -1.81 -13.95 4.63
CA SER A 92 -1.20 -13.81 5.95
C SER A 92 0.18 -13.13 5.92
N GLU A 93 1.02 -13.44 4.94
CA GLU A 93 2.33 -12.80 4.74
C GLU A 93 2.16 -11.31 4.42
N ILE A 94 1.27 -10.97 3.48
CA ILE A 94 1.06 -9.58 3.05
C ILE A 94 0.43 -8.73 4.17
N GLN A 95 -0.51 -9.26 4.96
CA GLN A 95 -1.05 -8.58 6.14
C GLN A 95 0.08 -8.17 7.11
N ARG A 96 0.99 -9.09 7.38
CA ARG A 96 2.13 -8.82 8.28
C ARG A 96 3.08 -7.78 7.69
N LEU A 97 3.31 -7.83 6.39
CA LEU A 97 4.14 -6.87 5.65
C LEU A 97 3.54 -5.46 5.73
N ILE A 98 2.25 -5.29 5.41
CA ILE A 98 1.55 -4.00 5.51
C ILE A 98 1.65 -3.45 6.94
N GLY A 99 1.31 -4.27 7.93
CA GLY A 99 1.36 -3.87 9.34
C GLY A 99 2.77 -3.43 9.78
N ARG A 100 3.83 -4.16 9.39
CA ARG A 100 5.22 -3.77 9.70
C ARG A 100 5.59 -2.46 9.02
N SER A 101 5.25 -2.31 7.75
CA SER A 101 5.57 -1.12 6.97
C SER A 101 4.97 0.15 7.59
N LEU A 102 3.70 0.08 7.97
CA LEU A 102 3.03 1.22 8.60
C LEU A 102 3.57 1.53 10.01
N ARG A 103 3.88 0.50 10.80
CA ARG A 103 4.48 0.71 12.14
C ARG A 103 5.89 1.33 12.10
N ALA A 104 6.58 1.30 10.97
CA ALA A 104 7.85 1.99 10.79
C ALA A 104 7.72 3.53 10.72
N VAL A 105 6.52 4.02 10.38
CA VAL A 105 6.21 5.44 10.22
C VAL A 105 5.07 5.92 11.13
N VAL A 106 4.73 5.15 12.16
CA VAL A 106 3.70 5.50 13.15
C VAL A 106 4.27 5.34 14.56
N ASP A 107 4.32 6.42 15.32
CA ASP A 107 4.61 6.34 16.76
C ASP A 107 3.37 5.82 17.51
N LEU A 108 3.39 4.53 17.82
CA LEU A 108 2.29 3.85 18.51
C LEU A 108 1.99 4.45 19.89
N LYS A 109 2.93 5.14 20.52
CA LYS A 109 2.70 5.79 21.83
C LYS A 109 1.74 6.96 21.70
N LEU A 110 1.76 7.66 20.57
CA LEU A 110 0.88 8.80 20.28
C LEU A 110 -0.54 8.38 19.88
N LEU A 111 -0.80 7.08 19.63
CA LEU A 111 -2.15 6.56 19.40
C LEU A 111 -3.02 6.49 20.67
N GLU A 112 -2.50 6.81 21.85
CA GLU A 112 -3.24 7.08 23.10
C GLU A 112 -4.34 6.04 23.43
N ALA A 113 -4.00 4.75 23.46
CA ALA A 113 -4.91 3.64 23.73
C ALA A 113 -5.99 3.41 22.64
N HIS A 114 -5.72 3.79 21.40
CA HIS A 114 -6.53 3.40 20.24
C HIS A 114 -5.90 2.24 19.47
N THR A 115 -6.73 1.55 18.72
CA THR A 115 -6.27 0.58 17.70
C THR A 115 -6.66 1.08 16.32
N ALA A 116 -5.67 1.17 15.42
CA ALA A 116 -5.87 1.40 14.00
C ALA A 116 -5.97 0.05 13.28
N TRP A 117 -7.14 -0.21 12.71
CA TRP A 117 -7.43 -1.37 11.86
C TRP A 117 -7.29 -0.93 10.42
N ILE A 118 -6.43 -1.58 9.68
CA ILE A 118 -6.14 -1.26 8.28
C ILE A 118 -6.62 -2.41 7.43
N ASP A 119 -7.56 -2.14 6.53
CA ASP A 119 -8.09 -3.14 5.61
C ASP A 119 -7.69 -2.79 4.18
N CYS A 120 -7.15 -3.76 3.46
CA CYS A 120 -6.73 -3.63 2.06
C CYS A 120 -7.43 -4.69 1.20
N ASP A 121 -8.43 -4.26 0.43
CA ASP A 121 -9.21 -5.11 -0.45
C ASP A 121 -8.84 -4.89 -1.92
N VAL A 122 -8.25 -5.91 -2.55
CA VAL A 122 -7.86 -5.85 -3.95
C VAL A 122 -9.08 -6.04 -4.84
N LEU A 123 -9.46 -4.99 -5.57
CA LEU A 123 -10.54 -5.00 -6.56
C LEU A 123 -10.09 -5.60 -7.89
N GLN A 124 -8.87 -5.23 -8.30
CA GLN A 124 -8.27 -5.68 -9.56
C GLN A 124 -6.76 -5.85 -9.36
N ALA A 125 -6.25 -7.00 -9.78
CA ALA A 125 -4.84 -7.36 -9.67
C ALA A 125 -4.19 -7.41 -11.06
N ASP A 126 -3.17 -6.57 -11.25
CA ASP A 126 -2.33 -6.52 -12.45
C ASP A 126 -0.86 -6.26 -12.05
N GLY A 127 -0.30 -7.13 -11.19
CA GLY A 127 1.04 -6.97 -10.60
C GLY A 127 1.07 -5.92 -9.49
N GLY A 128 1.97 -6.08 -8.52
CA GLY A 128 2.22 -5.10 -7.45
C GLY A 128 1.07 -4.89 -6.45
N THR A 129 0.22 -5.88 -6.19
CA THR A 129 -0.92 -5.71 -5.25
C THR A 129 -0.48 -5.42 -3.82
N ARG A 130 0.64 -6.02 -3.36
CA ARG A 130 1.20 -5.77 -2.03
C ARG A 130 1.79 -4.37 -1.92
N THR A 131 2.47 -3.89 -2.95
CA THR A 131 3.08 -2.56 -2.99
C THR A 131 2.03 -1.46 -3.05
N ALA A 132 0.99 -1.62 -3.88
CA ALA A 132 -0.17 -0.73 -3.91
C ALA A 132 -0.91 -0.70 -2.56
N SER A 133 -1.07 -1.86 -1.89
CA SER A 133 -1.71 -1.93 -0.57
C SER A 133 -0.95 -1.17 0.50
N ILE A 134 0.40 -1.32 0.58
CA ILE A 134 1.22 -0.57 1.54
C ILE A 134 1.10 0.93 1.29
N THR A 135 1.23 1.32 0.02
CA THR A 135 1.21 2.73 -0.41
C THR A 135 -0.16 3.38 -0.15
N GLY A 136 -1.26 2.71 -0.50
CA GLY A 136 -2.61 3.19 -0.23
C GLY A 136 -2.95 3.21 1.26
N ALA A 137 -2.54 2.20 2.01
CA ALA A 137 -2.73 2.15 3.46
C ALA A 137 -2.01 3.29 4.18
N SER A 138 -0.82 3.71 3.72
CA SER A 138 -0.13 4.88 4.24
C SER A 138 -0.95 6.17 4.07
N VAL A 139 -1.58 6.37 2.91
CA VAL A 139 -2.48 7.51 2.66
C VAL A 139 -3.73 7.44 3.53
N ALA A 140 -4.38 6.26 3.63
CA ALA A 140 -5.57 6.08 4.46
C ALA A 140 -5.28 6.36 5.95
N CYS A 141 -4.12 5.91 6.46
CA CYS A 141 -3.67 6.21 7.82
C CYS A 141 -3.43 7.71 8.03
N ALA A 142 -2.77 8.38 7.07
CA ALA A 142 -2.51 9.81 7.15
C ALA A 142 -3.82 10.61 7.26
N ILE A 143 -4.76 10.34 6.36
CA ILE A 143 -6.09 10.97 6.39
C ILE A 143 -6.78 10.71 7.74
N ALA A 144 -6.76 9.46 8.23
CA ALA A 144 -7.41 9.09 9.47
C ALA A 144 -6.83 9.83 10.68
N PHE A 145 -5.52 9.87 10.81
CA PHE A 145 -4.86 10.46 11.97
C PHE A 145 -4.98 11.98 11.99
N GLU A 146 -4.82 12.64 10.84
CA GLU A 146 -4.98 14.08 10.74
C GLU A 146 -6.42 14.51 11.07
N ARG A 147 -7.43 13.77 10.63
CA ARG A 147 -8.82 14.00 11.00
C ARG A 147 -9.05 13.85 12.51
N MET A 148 -8.48 12.80 13.11
CA MET A 148 -8.58 12.61 14.57
C MET A 148 -7.94 13.74 15.36
N VAL A 149 -6.84 14.32 14.87
CA VAL A 149 -6.22 15.49 15.48
C VAL A 149 -7.13 16.72 15.34
N ALA A 150 -7.68 16.95 14.14
CA ALA A 150 -8.61 18.06 13.88
C ALA A 150 -9.89 17.96 14.74
N GLU A 151 -10.38 16.73 14.98
CA GLU A 151 -11.53 16.44 15.85
C GLU A 151 -11.20 16.48 17.37
N GLY A 152 -9.94 16.66 17.75
CA GLY A 152 -9.48 16.63 19.14
C GLY A 152 -9.49 15.24 19.79
N ARG A 153 -9.56 14.17 19.00
CA ARG A 153 -9.52 12.77 19.45
C ARG A 153 -8.10 12.27 19.68
N LEU A 154 -7.13 12.88 19.04
CA LEU A 154 -5.70 12.74 19.28
C LEU A 154 -5.11 14.13 19.54
N LYS A 155 -4.12 14.23 20.42
CA LYS A 155 -3.42 15.49 20.73
C LYS A 155 -2.46 15.89 19.62
N THR A 156 -1.84 14.91 19.00
CA THR A 156 -0.80 15.07 17.98
C THR A 156 -0.89 13.91 17.02
N SER A 157 -0.56 14.15 15.76
CA SER A 157 -0.48 13.09 14.76
C SER A 157 0.56 12.03 15.17
N PRO A 158 0.21 10.75 15.13
CA PRO A 158 1.17 9.67 15.38
C PRO A 158 2.06 9.38 14.18
N LEU A 159 1.83 10.02 13.02
CA LEU A 159 2.67 9.84 11.85
C LEU A 159 4.02 10.51 12.03
N THR A 160 5.07 9.79 11.65
CA THR A 160 6.45 10.29 11.56
C THR A 160 6.89 10.52 10.12
N GLY A 161 6.07 10.12 9.13
CA GLY A 161 6.32 10.27 7.71
C GLY A 161 5.43 9.33 6.89
N HIS A 162 5.62 9.32 5.57
CA HIS A 162 4.96 8.37 4.68
C HIS A 162 5.84 7.15 4.39
N VAL A 163 5.20 6.02 4.15
CA VAL A 163 5.83 4.81 3.62
C VAL A 163 5.17 4.45 2.29
N SER A 164 5.98 4.06 1.33
CA SER A 164 5.51 3.56 0.05
C SER A 164 6.29 2.34 -0.39
N ALA A 165 5.75 1.63 -1.35
CA ALA A 165 6.35 0.43 -1.89
C ALA A 165 6.19 0.36 -3.41
N VAL A 166 7.18 -0.24 -4.05
CA VAL A 166 7.18 -0.47 -5.49
C VAL A 166 7.82 -1.82 -5.80
N SER A 167 7.37 -2.47 -6.87
CA SER A 167 8.07 -3.64 -7.42
C SER A 167 9.15 -3.20 -8.40
N CYS A 168 10.25 -3.94 -8.40
CA CYS A 168 11.28 -3.91 -9.43
C CYS A 168 11.56 -5.35 -9.85
N GLY A 169 12.19 -5.56 -10.98
CA GLY A 169 12.57 -6.91 -11.39
C GLY A 169 13.48 -6.90 -12.58
N VAL A 170 13.95 -8.09 -12.95
CA VAL A 170 14.70 -8.29 -14.19
C VAL A 170 13.77 -8.98 -15.19
N TYR A 171 13.43 -8.27 -16.25
CA TYR A 171 12.57 -8.75 -17.32
C TYR A 171 13.29 -8.64 -18.66
N LYS A 172 13.44 -9.77 -19.37
CA LYS A 172 14.21 -9.83 -20.63
C LYS A 172 15.61 -9.20 -20.51
N GLU A 173 16.33 -9.59 -19.48
CA GLU A 173 17.71 -9.18 -19.18
C GLU A 173 17.86 -7.66 -18.83
N GLU A 174 16.77 -6.94 -18.60
CA GLU A 174 16.80 -5.53 -18.21
C GLU A 174 16.10 -5.32 -16.87
N ALA A 175 16.72 -4.53 -15.97
CA ALA A 175 16.10 -4.14 -14.71
C ALA A 175 15.02 -3.10 -14.97
N ILE A 176 13.80 -3.35 -14.46
CA ILE A 176 12.64 -2.48 -14.69
C ILE A 176 11.94 -2.12 -13.39
N LEU A 177 11.31 -0.95 -13.39
CA LEU A 177 10.50 -0.40 -12.31
C LEU A 177 9.03 -0.72 -12.52
N ASP A 178 8.30 -1.03 -11.43
CA ASP A 178 6.85 -1.18 -11.36
C ASP A 178 6.28 -2.18 -12.37
N LEU A 179 6.46 -3.47 -12.06
CA LEU A 179 6.05 -4.57 -12.92
C LEU A 179 4.53 -4.71 -12.96
N CYS A 180 3.95 -4.77 -14.17
CA CYS A 180 2.60 -5.27 -14.36
C CYS A 180 2.57 -6.80 -14.30
N TYR A 181 1.39 -7.42 -14.30
CA TYR A 181 1.24 -8.88 -14.18
C TYR A 181 1.99 -9.68 -15.25
N LEU A 182 2.01 -9.20 -16.49
CA LEU A 182 2.71 -9.90 -17.57
C LEU A 182 4.23 -9.86 -17.39
N GLU A 183 4.74 -8.73 -16.91
CA GLU A 183 6.16 -8.56 -16.61
C GLU A 183 6.57 -9.38 -15.38
N ASP A 184 5.78 -9.31 -14.29
CA ASP A 184 5.96 -10.06 -13.04
C ASP A 184 5.98 -11.57 -13.28
N ARG A 185 5.06 -12.08 -14.11
CA ARG A 185 4.97 -13.50 -14.47
C ARG A 185 6.22 -14.02 -15.20
N ASP A 186 6.76 -13.19 -16.11
CA ASP A 186 7.85 -13.58 -17.02
C ASP A 186 9.22 -13.02 -16.57
N ALA A 187 9.27 -12.30 -15.42
CA ALA A 187 10.51 -11.80 -14.85
C ALA A 187 11.37 -12.92 -14.31
N SER A 188 12.67 -12.83 -14.53
CA SER A 188 13.66 -13.74 -13.93
C SER A 188 13.98 -13.37 -12.46
N VAL A 189 13.71 -12.14 -12.05
CA VAL A 189 13.86 -11.65 -10.68
C VAL A 189 12.64 -10.79 -10.33
N ASP A 190 11.98 -11.10 -9.22
CA ASP A 190 10.96 -10.25 -8.58
C ASP A 190 11.54 -9.63 -7.32
N PHE A 191 11.42 -8.30 -7.21
CA PHE A 191 11.96 -7.54 -6.11
C PHE A 191 10.94 -6.50 -5.63
N ASN A 192 10.59 -6.55 -4.33
CA ASN A 192 9.67 -5.59 -3.72
C ASN A 192 10.42 -4.73 -2.71
N ILE A 193 10.34 -3.42 -2.89
CA ILE A 193 11.06 -2.42 -2.09
C ILE A 193 10.05 -1.60 -1.31
N VAL A 194 10.23 -1.52 0.00
CA VAL A 194 9.45 -0.67 0.90
C VAL A 194 10.39 0.35 1.55
N MET A 195 10.09 1.63 1.38
CA MET A 195 10.90 2.72 1.93
C MET A 195 10.02 3.82 2.53
N THR A 196 10.60 4.58 3.45
CA THR A 196 10.05 5.87 3.88
C THR A 196 10.30 6.95 2.82
N GLU A 197 9.59 8.05 2.91
CA GLU A 197 9.81 9.22 2.05
C GLU A 197 11.23 9.80 2.15
N ASP A 198 11.91 9.60 3.29
CA ASP A 198 13.32 9.95 3.51
C ASP A 198 14.29 8.90 2.96
N SER A 199 13.82 8.03 2.09
CA SER A 199 14.62 6.98 1.44
C SER A 199 15.27 5.97 2.39
N GLN A 200 14.70 5.75 3.58
CA GLN A 200 15.13 4.69 4.49
C GLN A 200 14.41 3.39 4.16
N PHE A 201 15.13 2.30 4.11
CA PHE A 201 14.53 0.98 3.85
C PHE A 201 13.74 0.49 5.06
N VAL A 202 12.52 0.05 4.80
CA VAL A 202 11.68 -0.64 5.78
C VAL A 202 11.72 -2.14 5.55
N GLU A 203 11.63 -2.58 4.29
CA GLU A 203 11.72 -3.99 3.93
C GLU A 203 12.20 -4.14 2.48
N LEU A 204 12.98 -5.21 2.25
CA LEU A 204 13.41 -5.65 0.93
C LEU A 204 13.06 -7.13 0.78
N GLN A 205 12.33 -7.48 -0.26
CA GLN A 205 12.02 -8.85 -0.63
C GLN A 205 12.48 -9.07 -2.07
N GLY A 206 13.38 -10.00 -2.29
CA GLY A 206 13.89 -10.31 -3.62
C GLY A 206 13.99 -11.81 -3.81
N SER A 207 13.56 -12.29 -4.96
CA SER A 207 13.64 -13.70 -5.35
C SER A 207 14.05 -13.83 -6.82
N GLY A 208 14.95 -14.74 -7.10
CA GLY A 208 15.20 -15.21 -8.46
C GLY A 208 14.21 -16.34 -8.77
N GLU A 209 13.41 -16.15 -9.81
CA GLU A 209 12.45 -17.15 -10.31
C GLU A 209 13.20 -18.09 -11.30
N GLU A 210 13.64 -19.26 -10.82
CA GLU A 210 14.49 -20.21 -11.55
C GLU A 210 15.82 -19.60 -12.04
N ALA A 211 16.25 -18.46 -11.47
CA ALA A 211 17.44 -17.71 -11.84
C ALA A 211 18.16 -17.17 -10.60
N THR A 212 19.36 -16.64 -10.79
CA THR A 212 20.09 -15.86 -9.80
C THR A 212 20.23 -14.43 -10.29
N PHE A 213 20.52 -13.50 -9.40
CA PHE A 213 20.83 -12.11 -9.75
C PHE A 213 22.11 -11.65 -9.08
N SER A 214 22.81 -10.75 -9.74
CA SER A 214 24.08 -10.19 -9.29
C SER A 214 23.89 -9.01 -8.33
N SER A 215 24.98 -8.62 -7.67
CA SER A 215 25.02 -7.40 -6.85
C SER A 215 24.77 -6.13 -7.67
N GLU A 216 25.20 -6.14 -8.92
CA GLU A 216 25.00 -5.04 -9.86
C GLU A 216 23.54 -4.88 -10.24
N GLU A 217 22.84 -5.97 -10.55
CA GLU A 217 21.39 -5.99 -10.82
C GLU A 217 20.60 -5.55 -9.58
N MET A 218 20.99 -6.05 -8.40
CA MET A 218 20.38 -5.60 -7.15
C MET A 218 20.55 -4.09 -6.95
N SER A 219 21.75 -3.54 -7.16
CA SER A 219 22.01 -2.12 -7.03
C SER A 219 21.15 -1.30 -7.99
N THR A 220 21.04 -1.75 -9.26
CA THR A 220 20.19 -1.10 -10.26
C THR A 220 18.72 -1.11 -9.85
N MET A 221 18.20 -2.24 -9.37
CA MET A 221 16.81 -2.32 -8.88
C MET A 221 16.57 -1.42 -7.66
N LEU A 222 17.55 -1.29 -6.75
CA LEU A 222 17.45 -0.38 -5.61
C LEU A 222 17.42 1.09 -6.04
N GLU A 223 18.18 1.49 -7.05
CA GLU A 223 18.17 2.84 -7.62
C GLU A 223 16.82 3.14 -8.30
N LEU A 224 16.31 2.20 -9.10
CA LEU A 224 14.97 2.31 -9.70
C LEU A 224 13.88 2.43 -8.63
N GLY A 225 13.96 1.63 -7.58
CA GLY A 225 13.03 1.68 -6.46
C GLY A 225 13.06 3.02 -5.72
N ARG A 226 14.24 3.59 -5.46
CA ARG A 226 14.38 4.93 -4.86
C ARG A 226 13.69 5.99 -5.71
N LYS A 227 13.94 5.97 -7.02
CA LYS A 227 13.30 6.90 -7.95
C LYS A 227 11.78 6.78 -7.88
N GLY A 228 11.25 5.56 -8.04
CA GLY A 228 9.82 5.31 -8.02
C GLY A 228 9.16 5.72 -6.71
N ILE A 229 9.77 5.40 -5.56
CA ILE A 229 9.28 5.76 -4.24
C ILE A 229 9.27 7.27 -4.03
N GLY A 230 10.27 7.99 -4.52
CA GLY A 230 10.28 9.45 -4.49
C GLY A 230 9.10 10.07 -5.25
N GLU A 231 8.79 9.57 -6.44
CA GLU A 231 7.63 9.99 -7.23
C GLU A 231 6.30 9.63 -6.53
N ILE A 232 6.20 8.43 -5.97
CA ILE A 232 5.01 7.98 -5.22
C ILE A 232 4.77 8.83 -3.97
N ALA A 233 5.81 9.15 -3.21
CA ALA A 233 5.70 9.95 -1.99
C ALA A 233 5.11 11.35 -2.27
N GLU A 234 5.46 11.96 -3.39
CA GLU A 234 4.86 13.23 -3.80
C GLU A 234 3.36 13.09 -4.08
N LEU A 235 2.96 12.04 -4.80
CA LEU A 235 1.55 11.76 -5.07
C LEU A 235 0.75 11.45 -3.78
N GLN A 236 1.37 10.76 -2.81
CA GLN A 236 0.75 10.51 -1.50
C GLN A 236 0.48 11.82 -0.76
N ARG A 237 1.46 12.74 -0.70
CA ARG A 237 1.29 14.05 -0.04
C ARG A 237 0.17 14.86 -0.69
N GLN A 238 0.12 14.90 -2.03
CA GLN A 238 -0.94 15.58 -2.76
C GLN A 238 -2.32 14.99 -2.45
N ALA A 239 -2.44 13.66 -2.40
CA ALA A 239 -3.69 12.99 -2.09
C ALA A 239 -4.18 13.27 -0.66
N VAL A 240 -3.28 13.26 0.33
CA VAL A 240 -3.60 13.60 1.72
C VAL A 240 -4.03 15.07 1.83
N HIS A 241 -3.28 15.98 1.18
CA HIS A 241 -3.62 17.40 1.18
C HIS A 241 -5.01 17.66 0.55
N ALA A 242 -5.30 17.02 -0.58
CA ALA A 242 -6.61 17.14 -1.24
C ALA A 242 -7.74 16.63 -0.34
N ALA A 243 -7.53 15.49 0.36
CA ALA A 243 -8.54 14.91 1.25
C ALA A 243 -8.84 15.77 2.50
N LEU A 244 -7.83 16.49 3.00
CA LEU A 244 -7.97 17.34 4.20
C LEU A 244 -8.44 18.76 3.86
N GLY A 245 -8.18 19.23 2.64
CA GLY A 245 -8.63 20.54 2.16
C GLY A 245 -10.09 20.58 1.70
N ASP A 246 -10.65 19.43 1.30
CA ASP A 246 -11.99 19.24 0.73
C ASP A 246 -12.93 18.55 1.76
N ALA A 247 -13.24 19.23 2.86
CA ALA A 247 -14.17 18.67 3.85
C ALA A 247 -15.61 18.44 3.30
N ASP A 248 -15.97 19.07 2.18
CA ASP A 248 -17.29 19.00 1.55
C ASP A 248 -17.32 18.28 0.17
N GLY A 249 -16.23 17.66 -0.24
CA GLY A 249 -16.14 17.02 -1.58
C GLY A 249 -16.94 15.73 -1.68
N ASP A 250 -17.75 15.61 -2.73
CA ASP A 250 -18.56 14.39 -3.00
C ASP A 250 -17.68 13.22 -3.46
N ALA A 251 -17.49 12.24 -2.59
CA ALA A 251 -16.72 11.02 -2.87
C ALA A 251 -17.26 10.25 -4.09
N ALA A 252 -18.57 10.30 -4.34
CA ALA A 252 -19.20 9.65 -5.48
C ALA A 252 -18.82 10.33 -6.81
N GLN A 253 -18.70 11.65 -6.82
CA GLN A 253 -18.26 12.41 -7.99
C GLN A 253 -16.79 12.11 -8.30
N ARG A 254 -15.91 12.10 -7.30
CA ARG A 254 -14.50 11.74 -7.46
C ARG A 254 -14.30 10.32 -8.01
N LEU A 255 -15.10 9.36 -7.52
CA LEU A 255 -15.11 7.99 -8.05
C LEU A 255 -15.55 7.95 -9.51
N ALA A 256 -16.64 8.65 -9.85
CA ALA A 256 -17.14 8.70 -11.24
C ALA A 256 -16.11 9.32 -12.18
N GLU A 257 -15.46 10.39 -11.79
CA GLU A 257 -14.39 11.03 -12.56
C GLU A 257 -13.18 10.09 -12.74
N HIS A 258 -12.81 9.34 -11.69
CA HIS A 258 -11.70 8.40 -11.76
C HIS A 258 -11.98 7.23 -12.73
N PHE A 259 -13.20 6.69 -12.75
CA PHE A 259 -13.55 5.57 -13.61
C PHE A 259 -13.86 5.99 -15.07
N ASN A 260 -14.10 7.27 -15.32
CA ASN A 260 -14.38 7.82 -16.65
C ASN A 260 -13.14 8.38 -17.38
N GLN A 261 -11.95 8.27 -16.77
CA GLN A 261 -10.70 8.61 -17.46
C GLN A 261 -10.33 7.48 -18.44
N PRO A 262 -10.00 7.80 -19.69
CA PRO A 262 -9.73 6.83 -20.75
C PRO A 262 -8.47 5.99 -20.49
#